data_6b518d71f2213afcc8dbd44d6db9d112
#
_entry.id   6b518d71f2213afcc8dbd44d6db9d112
#
_cell.length_a   1.000
_cell.length_b   1.000
_cell.length_c   1.000
_cell.angle_alpha   90.00
_cell.angle_beta   90.00
_cell.angle_gamma   90.00
#
_symmetry.space_group_name_H-M   'P 1'
#
loop_
_entity.id
_entity.type
_entity.pdbx_description
1 polymer ?
#
loop_
_entity_poly.entity_id
_entity_poly.type
_entity_poly.pdbx_seq_one_letter_code
_entity_poly.pdbx_strand_id
1 'polypeptide(L)'
;MNMAMPSGEMFDPREILPASLRDIITITEVDRADFFITDLFQRKFGHPPPDFPRHLVALYRAPDKAMHLIGYSHMMPFGDVYLSGGSCSDGEAIARMQPHDRDALRAAGGIWFWILKYAFRKYADCCDAFFGHCGDKRALEVALAAGFIQTAHEHIIVNWHKPLQDNFKRALTAKVVALGKF
;
A
#
# COMPACT_ATOMS: atom_id res chain seq x y z
N MET A 1 -3.72 24.83 -7.32
CA MET A 1 -3.03 24.36 -8.52
C MET A 1 -3.64 23.01 -8.86
N ASN A 2 -4.53 22.97 -9.85
CA ASN A 2 -5.28 21.78 -10.25
C ASN A 2 -4.30 20.82 -10.95
N MET A 3 -3.86 19.78 -10.26
CA MET A 3 -3.13 18.69 -10.90
C MET A 3 -4.13 17.90 -11.74
N ALA A 4 -4.02 18.07 -13.08
CA ALA A 4 -4.77 17.27 -14.03
C ALA A 4 -4.50 15.77 -13.75
N MET A 5 -5.58 15.01 -13.57
CA MET A 5 -5.50 13.55 -13.53
C MET A 5 -4.97 13.09 -14.88
N PRO A 6 -3.91 12.27 -14.93
CA PRO A 6 -3.45 11.71 -16.18
C PRO A 6 -4.57 10.86 -16.78
N SER A 7 -4.87 11.06 -18.05
CA SER A 7 -5.73 10.22 -18.89
C SER A 7 -4.99 8.90 -19.20
N GLY A 8 -4.69 8.12 -18.15
CA GLY A 8 -4.17 6.77 -18.31
C GLY A 8 -5.33 5.80 -18.52
N GLU A 9 -5.14 4.78 -19.33
CA GLU A 9 -6.03 3.63 -19.39
C GLU A 9 -6.39 3.21 -17.97
N MET A 10 -7.69 3.19 -17.66
CA MET A 10 -8.15 2.70 -16.35
C MET A 10 -7.76 1.23 -16.24
N PHE A 11 -6.67 0.93 -15.52
CA PHE A 11 -6.30 -0.46 -15.30
C PHE A 11 -7.37 -1.17 -14.46
N ASP A 12 -7.69 -2.40 -14.79
CA ASP A 12 -8.56 -3.22 -13.95
C ASP A 12 -7.77 -3.65 -12.70
N PRO A 13 -8.15 -3.19 -11.49
CA PRO A 13 -7.47 -3.59 -10.25
C PRO A 13 -7.38 -5.11 -10.05
N ARG A 14 -8.29 -5.88 -10.66
CA ARG A 14 -8.29 -7.34 -10.58
C ARG A 14 -7.15 -7.98 -11.36
N GLU A 15 -6.58 -7.29 -12.34
CA GLU A 15 -5.47 -7.83 -13.15
C GLU A 15 -4.18 -8.00 -12.35
N ILE A 16 -3.99 -7.24 -11.28
CA ILE A 16 -2.83 -7.39 -10.40
C ILE A 16 -2.96 -8.58 -9.45
N LEU A 17 -4.18 -9.04 -9.18
CA LEU A 17 -4.44 -10.15 -8.27
C LEU A 17 -4.27 -11.50 -9.00
N PRO A 18 -3.72 -12.53 -8.35
CA PRO A 18 -3.72 -13.88 -8.91
C PRO A 18 -5.16 -14.40 -9.04
N ALA A 19 -5.38 -15.35 -9.93
CA ALA A 19 -6.71 -15.88 -10.21
C ALA A 19 -7.47 -16.35 -8.95
N SER A 20 -6.75 -16.92 -7.98
CA SER A 20 -7.32 -17.39 -6.71
C SER A 20 -7.90 -16.27 -5.81
N LEU A 21 -7.56 -15.02 -6.06
CA LEU A 21 -7.99 -13.87 -5.24
C LEU A 21 -8.92 -12.91 -5.97
N ARG A 22 -9.00 -12.95 -7.30
CA ARG A 22 -9.73 -11.95 -8.11
C ARG A 22 -11.21 -11.83 -7.78
N ASP A 23 -11.84 -12.92 -7.36
CA ASP A 23 -13.28 -12.95 -7.09
C ASP A 23 -13.62 -12.67 -5.64
N ILE A 24 -12.64 -12.75 -4.76
CA ILE A 24 -12.84 -12.61 -3.31
C ILE A 24 -12.17 -11.38 -2.70
N ILE A 25 -11.22 -10.74 -3.40
CA ILE A 25 -10.51 -9.56 -2.92
C ILE A 25 -10.76 -8.39 -3.87
N THR A 26 -11.08 -7.24 -3.29
CA THR A 26 -11.14 -5.96 -4.00
C THR A 26 -10.16 -5.00 -3.34
N ILE A 27 -9.26 -4.40 -4.13
CA ILE A 27 -8.40 -3.30 -3.68
C ILE A 27 -8.83 -2.06 -4.43
N THR A 28 -9.07 -0.97 -3.72
CA THR A 28 -9.50 0.29 -4.31
C THR A 28 -8.97 1.49 -3.54
N GLU A 29 -8.91 2.63 -4.21
CA GLU A 29 -8.69 3.92 -3.59
C GLU A 29 -10.03 4.51 -3.18
N VAL A 30 -10.07 5.16 -2.02
CA VAL A 30 -11.21 5.92 -1.51
C VAL A 30 -10.74 7.30 -1.06
N ASP A 31 -11.57 8.31 -1.25
CA ASP A 31 -11.25 9.70 -0.87
C ASP A 31 -11.25 9.89 0.65
N ARG A 32 -12.09 9.13 1.35
CA ARG A 32 -12.20 9.14 2.81
C ARG A 32 -12.23 7.71 3.33
N ALA A 33 -11.34 7.42 4.26
CA ALA A 33 -11.21 6.09 4.84
C ALA A 33 -11.59 6.04 6.33
N ASP A 34 -11.79 7.18 6.98
CA ASP A 34 -12.11 7.29 8.40
C ASP A 34 -13.24 6.33 8.81
N PHE A 35 -14.30 6.26 8.02
CA PHE A 35 -15.43 5.36 8.26
C PHE A 35 -15.01 3.88 8.30
N PHE A 36 -14.03 3.48 7.50
CA PHE A 36 -13.61 2.08 7.39
C PHE A 36 -12.51 1.70 8.37
N ILE A 37 -11.61 2.64 8.69
CA ILE A 37 -10.30 2.30 9.26
C ILE A 37 -10.09 2.83 10.68
N THR A 38 -10.95 3.71 11.20
CA THR A 38 -10.73 4.36 12.52
C THR A 38 -10.48 3.32 13.62
N ASP A 39 -11.33 2.31 13.74
CA ASP A 39 -11.18 1.27 14.75
C ASP A 39 -9.93 0.42 14.52
N LEU A 40 -9.64 0.05 13.28
CA LEU A 40 -8.45 -0.70 12.93
C LEU A 40 -7.18 0.10 13.25
N PHE A 41 -7.16 1.37 12.88
CA PHE A 41 -6.01 2.24 13.08
C PHE A 41 -5.76 2.49 14.58
N GLN A 42 -6.84 2.74 15.35
CA GLN A 42 -6.76 2.89 16.79
C GLN A 42 -6.21 1.63 17.47
N ARG A 43 -6.64 0.42 17.06
CA ARG A 43 -6.11 -0.84 17.60
C ARG A 43 -4.64 -1.06 17.24
N LYS A 44 -4.19 -0.60 16.06
CA LYS A 44 -2.82 -0.85 15.56
C LYS A 44 -1.82 0.20 16.02
N PHE A 45 -2.21 1.45 16.05
CA PHE A 45 -1.30 2.58 16.24
C PHE A 45 -1.60 3.43 17.48
N GLY A 46 -2.76 3.22 18.14
CA GLY A 46 -3.16 3.95 19.34
C GLY A 46 -3.66 5.37 19.09
N HIS A 47 -3.90 5.73 17.83
CA HIS A 47 -4.43 7.04 17.44
C HIS A 47 -5.35 6.92 16.22
N PRO A 48 -6.20 7.92 15.93
CA PRO A 48 -7.01 7.93 14.72
C PRO A 48 -6.13 8.01 13.46
N PRO A 49 -6.68 7.60 12.30
CA PRO A 49 -5.96 7.74 11.03
C PRO A 49 -5.69 9.22 10.74
N PRO A 50 -4.49 9.55 10.22
CA PRO A 50 -4.23 10.91 9.76
C PRO A 50 -5.04 11.23 8.51
N ASP A 51 -5.27 12.53 8.28
CA ASP A 51 -5.93 13.04 7.08
C ASP A 51 -4.93 13.03 5.91
N PHE A 52 -4.92 11.94 5.14
CA PHE A 52 -4.10 11.79 3.95
C PHE A 52 -4.95 11.87 2.68
N PRO A 53 -4.36 12.30 1.56
CA PRO A 53 -5.13 12.51 0.34
C PRO A 53 -5.46 11.22 -0.43
N ARG A 54 -4.82 10.07 -0.09
CA ARG A 54 -4.99 8.83 -0.86
C ARG A 54 -5.01 7.63 0.06
N HIS A 55 -6.19 7.05 0.17
CA HIS A 55 -6.44 5.88 1.01
C HIS A 55 -6.67 4.65 0.15
N LEU A 56 -5.88 3.62 0.38
CA LEU A 56 -6.06 2.31 -0.26
C LEU A 56 -6.68 1.34 0.74
N VAL A 57 -7.83 0.80 0.40
CA VAL A 57 -8.53 -0.21 1.19
C VAL A 57 -8.56 -1.53 0.45
N ALA A 58 -8.39 -2.61 1.19
CA ALA A 58 -8.56 -3.97 0.70
C ALA A 58 -9.73 -4.64 1.41
N LEU A 59 -10.68 -5.12 0.62
CA LEU A 59 -11.92 -5.71 1.08
C LEU A 59 -11.99 -7.18 0.68
N TYR A 60 -12.40 -8.03 1.61
CA TYR A 60 -12.74 -9.42 1.36
C TYR A 60 -14.25 -9.55 1.15
N ARG A 61 -14.65 -10.21 0.08
CA ARG A 61 -16.04 -10.55 -0.21
C ARG A 61 -16.34 -11.94 0.33
N ALA A 62 -17.12 -12.01 1.41
CA ALA A 62 -17.58 -13.25 2.00
C ALA A 62 -18.63 -13.97 1.13
N PRO A 63 -18.93 -15.27 1.37
CA PRO A 63 -19.93 -16.02 0.60
C PRO A 63 -21.34 -15.42 0.61
N ASP A 64 -21.70 -14.76 1.69
CA ASP A 64 -22.97 -14.00 1.84
C ASP A 64 -22.96 -12.65 1.11
N LYS A 65 -21.87 -12.35 0.37
CA LYS A 65 -21.60 -11.09 -0.34
C LYS A 65 -21.28 -9.89 0.56
N ALA A 66 -21.19 -10.07 1.88
CA ALA A 66 -20.71 -9.02 2.77
C ALA A 66 -19.25 -8.67 2.46
N MET A 67 -18.93 -7.36 2.54
CA MET A 67 -17.58 -6.84 2.32
C MET A 67 -16.92 -6.52 3.66
N HIS A 68 -15.78 -7.11 3.93
CA HIS A 68 -15.02 -6.92 5.16
C HIS A 68 -13.68 -6.25 4.87
N LEU A 69 -13.38 -5.17 5.56
CA LEU A 69 -12.05 -4.57 5.49
C LEU A 69 -11.01 -5.56 6.04
N ILE A 70 -9.98 -5.85 5.27
CA ILE A 70 -8.88 -6.75 5.66
C ILE A 70 -7.51 -6.10 5.58
N GLY A 71 -7.41 -4.91 4.98
CA GLY A 71 -6.14 -4.20 4.88
C GLY A 71 -6.31 -2.75 4.46
N TYR A 72 -5.32 -1.95 4.86
CA TYR A 72 -5.26 -0.54 4.58
C TYR A 72 -3.81 -0.07 4.37
N SER A 73 -3.64 0.92 3.53
CA SER A 73 -2.42 1.73 3.41
C SER A 73 -2.80 3.11 2.90
N HIS A 74 -2.00 4.12 3.25
CA HIS A 74 -2.13 5.41 2.59
C HIS A 74 -0.89 5.73 1.76
N MET A 75 -1.10 6.59 0.75
CA MET A 75 -0.05 7.10 -0.11
C MET A 75 -0.08 8.63 -0.06
N MET A 76 1.05 9.24 0.26
CA MET A 76 1.19 10.68 0.32
C MET A 76 2.12 11.15 -0.80
N PRO A 77 1.65 12.00 -1.73
CA PRO A 77 2.53 12.63 -2.72
C PRO A 77 3.49 13.60 -2.02
N PHE A 78 4.77 13.50 -2.34
CA PHE A 78 5.83 14.37 -1.82
C PHE A 78 6.74 14.82 -2.95
N GLY A 79 6.29 15.83 -3.71
CA GLY A 79 6.94 16.26 -4.94
C GLY A 79 6.96 15.14 -5.98
N ASP A 80 8.16 14.68 -6.34
CA ASP A 80 8.35 13.68 -7.40
C ASP A 80 8.23 12.23 -6.90
N VAL A 81 7.94 12.02 -5.62
CA VAL A 81 7.83 10.67 -5.03
C VAL A 81 6.51 10.47 -4.29
N TYR A 82 6.14 9.22 -4.05
CA TYR A 82 5.09 8.86 -3.11
C TYR A 82 5.68 8.22 -1.86
N LEU A 83 5.12 8.61 -0.71
CA LEU A 83 5.44 8.03 0.59
C LEU A 83 4.34 7.05 0.98
N SER A 84 4.72 5.82 1.32
CA SER A 84 3.83 4.79 1.85
C SER A 84 3.94 4.76 3.37
N GLY A 85 2.83 4.96 4.06
CA GLY A 85 2.81 4.94 5.52
C GLY A 85 1.52 4.36 6.08
N GLY A 86 1.45 4.22 7.42
CA GLY A 86 0.26 3.79 8.16
C GLY A 86 -0.39 2.50 7.67
N SER A 87 0.40 1.59 7.08
CA SER A 87 -0.13 0.35 6.50
C SER A 87 -0.45 -0.67 7.58
N CYS A 88 -1.62 -1.28 7.50
CA CYS A 88 -2.01 -2.33 8.43
C CYS A 88 -2.94 -3.36 7.79
N SER A 89 -2.84 -4.60 8.29
CA SER A 89 -3.79 -5.68 7.98
C SER A 89 -4.68 -5.94 9.19
N ASP A 90 -5.96 -6.20 8.96
CA ASP A 90 -6.87 -6.63 10.01
C ASP A 90 -6.76 -8.14 10.21
N GLY A 91 -5.91 -8.55 11.17
CA GLY A 91 -5.69 -9.97 11.46
C GLY A 91 -6.94 -10.69 11.97
N GLU A 92 -7.85 -9.99 12.67
CA GLU A 92 -9.12 -10.56 13.14
C GLU A 92 -10.08 -10.81 11.98
N ALA A 93 -10.22 -9.84 11.07
CA ALA A 93 -11.04 -10.01 9.88
C ALA A 93 -10.48 -11.13 8.98
N ILE A 94 -9.15 -11.18 8.80
CA ILE A 94 -8.49 -12.26 8.05
C ILE A 94 -8.71 -13.63 8.73
N ALA A 95 -8.67 -13.70 10.05
CA ALA A 95 -8.91 -14.96 10.76
C ALA A 95 -10.34 -15.48 10.57
N ARG A 96 -11.31 -14.59 10.36
CA ARG A 96 -12.73 -14.93 10.09
C ARG A 96 -13.04 -15.28 8.62
N MET A 97 -12.08 -15.11 7.69
CA MET A 97 -12.26 -15.54 6.30
C MET A 97 -12.52 -17.06 6.22
N GLN A 98 -13.17 -17.49 5.14
CA GLN A 98 -13.25 -18.91 4.84
C GLN A 98 -11.85 -19.54 4.83
N PRO A 99 -11.64 -20.73 5.38
CA PRO A 99 -10.29 -21.32 5.50
C PRO A 99 -9.54 -21.37 4.18
N HIS A 100 -10.18 -21.79 3.09
CA HIS A 100 -9.57 -21.88 1.77
C HIS A 100 -9.17 -20.49 1.20
N ASP A 101 -10.00 -19.46 1.41
CA ASP A 101 -9.72 -18.09 0.97
C ASP A 101 -8.54 -17.48 1.74
N ARG A 102 -8.52 -17.71 3.06
CA ARG A 102 -7.42 -17.28 3.92
C ARG A 102 -6.10 -17.95 3.53
N ASP A 103 -6.14 -19.23 3.23
CA ASP A 103 -4.95 -20.00 2.83
C ASP A 103 -4.48 -19.54 1.43
N ALA A 104 -5.38 -19.27 0.50
CA ALA A 104 -5.07 -18.67 -0.80
C ALA A 104 -4.41 -17.28 -0.63
N LEU A 105 -4.95 -16.43 0.24
CA LEU A 105 -4.38 -15.12 0.52
C LEU A 105 -2.97 -15.22 1.12
N ARG A 106 -2.77 -16.15 2.06
CA ARG A 106 -1.45 -16.40 2.67
C ARG A 106 -0.44 -16.90 1.64
N ALA A 107 -0.83 -17.88 0.81
CA ALA A 107 0.02 -18.44 -0.23
C ALA A 107 0.41 -17.38 -1.28
N ALA A 108 -0.46 -16.41 -1.51
CA ALA A 108 -0.22 -15.28 -2.42
C ALA A 108 0.60 -14.13 -1.80
N GLY A 109 1.16 -14.26 -0.60
CA GLY A 109 2.01 -13.24 0.04
C GLY A 109 1.29 -12.28 1.00
N GLY A 110 -0.02 -12.46 1.21
CA GLY A 110 -0.82 -11.65 2.13
C GLY A 110 -1.34 -10.36 1.52
N ILE A 111 -2.26 -9.69 2.23
CA ILE A 111 -3.00 -8.56 1.65
C ILE A 111 -2.14 -7.32 1.44
N TRP A 112 -1.19 -7.04 2.33
CA TRP A 112 -0.35 -5.86 2.20
C TRP A 112 0.57 -5.92 0.97
N PHE A 113 1.08 -7.10 0.61
CA PHE A 113 1.81 -7.30 -0.64
C PHE A 113 0.99 -6.79 -1.85
N TRP A 114 -0.30 -7.15 -1.92
CA TRP A 114 -1.16 -6.77 -3.05
C TRP A 114 -1.58 -5.30 -3.02
N ILE A 115 -1.74 -4.70 -1.82
CA ILE A 115 -1.96 -3.25 -1.70
C ILE A 115 -0.75 -2.49 -2.26
N LEU A 116 0.48 -2.92 -1.98
CA LEU A 116 1.70 -2.32 -2.53
C LEU A 116 1.76 -2.49 -4.05
N LYS A 117 1.49 -3.69 -4.57
CA LYS A 117 1.45 -3.93 -6.04
C LYS A 117 0.40 -3.05 -6.72
N TYR A 118 -0.77 -2.88 -6.09
CA TYR A 118 -1.81 -1.98 -6.56
C TYR A 118 -1.31 -0.53 -6.59
N ALA A 119 -0.73 -0.04 -5.51
CA ALA A 119 -0.20 1.31 -5.43
C ALA A 119 0.85 1.58 -6.51
N PHE A 120 1.82 0.67 -6.67
CA PHE A 120 2.87 0.80 -7.67
C PHE A 120 2.31 0.87 -9.10
N ARG A 121 1.29 0.08 -9.41
CA ARG A 121 0.66 0.12 -10.72
C ARG A 121 -0.17 1.38 -10.92
N LYS A 122 -0.98 1.73 -9.91
CA LYS A 122 -1.90 2.86 -9.99
C LYS A 122 -1.20 4.20 -10.12
N TYR A 123 -0.09 4.38 -9.40
CA TYR A 123 0.61 5.67 -9.33
C TYR A 123 1.93 5.70 -10.12
N ALA A 124 2.19 4.70 -10.96
CA ALA A 124 3.44 4.59 -11.73
C ALA A 124 3.76 5.86 -12.53
N ASP A 125 2.75 6.46 -13.16
CA ASP A 125 2.91 7.66 -13.98
C ASP A 125 2.92 8.97 -13.17
N CYS A 126 2.56 8.88 -11.87
CA CYS A 126 2.42 10.06 -11.01
C CYS A 126 3.69 10.42 -10.24
N CYS A 127 4.71 9.55 -10.22
CA CYS A 127 5.92 9.75 -9.44
C CYS A 127 7.13 9.04 -10.06
N ASP A 128 8.31 9.34 -9.52
CA ASP A 128 9.57 8.72 -9.95
C ASP A 128 9.97 7.54 -9.08
N ALA A 129 9.50 7.51 -7.85
CA ALA A 129 9.75 6.44 -6.90
C ALA A 129 8.71 6.39 -5.79
N PHE A 130 8.62 5.22 -5.13
CA PHE A 130 7.90 5.06 -3.89
C PHE A 130 8.89 4.88 -2.74
N PHE A 131 8.68 5.61 -1.64
CA PHE A 131 9.44 5.43 -0.42
C PHE A 131 8.54 4.90 0.69
N GLY A 132 9.12 4.17 1.63
CA GLY A 132 8.47 3.72 2.84
C GLY A 132 9.40 3.84 4.04
N HIS A 133 8.80 4.01 5.22
CA HIS A 133 9.49 3.90 6.50
C HIS A 133 9.05 2.60 7.18
N CYS A 134 9.94 1.61 7.31
CA CYS A 134 9.61 0.28 7.78
C CYS A 134 10.55 -0.18 8.89
N GLY A 135 10.08 -0.17 10.13
CA GLY A 135 10.83 -0.64 11.31
C GLY A 135 10.46 -2.06 11.76
N ASP A 136 9.38 -2.65 11.22
CA ASP A 136 8.97 -4.01 11.54
C ASP A 136 9.61 -5.01 10.57
N LYS A 137 10.25 -6.05 11.10
CA LYS A 137 10.98 -7.05 10.30
C LYS A 137 10.08 -7.79 9.31
N ARG A 138 8.89 -8.22 9.77
CA ARG A 138 7.97 -8.98 8.91
C ARG A 138 7.37 -8.10 7.82
N ALA A 139 7.04 -6.87 8.16
CA ALA A 139 6.60 -5.88 7.17
C ALA A 139 7.71 -5.61 6.14
N LEU A 140 8.97 -5.50 6.57
CA LEU A 140 10.10 -5.32 5.67
C LEU A 140 10.21 -6.49 4.67
N GLU A 141 10.11 -7.74 5.13
CA GLU A 141 10.13 -8.92 4.25
C GLU A 141 9.07 -8.84 3.14
N VAL A 142 7.84 -8.44 3.50
CA VAL A 142 6.75 -8.26 2.53
C VAL A 142 7.03 -7.10 1.58
N ALA A 143 7.54 -5.97 2.09
CA ALA A 143 7.86 -4.82 1.27
C ALA A 143 8.95 -5.15 0.23
N LEU A 144 10.01 -5.85 0.64
CA LEU A 144 11.09 -6.29 -0.27
C LEU A 144 10.55 -7.25 -1.33
N ALA A 145 9.71 -8.21 -0.94
CA ALA A 145 9.06 -9.12 -1.89
C ALA A 145 8.15 -8.36 -2.89
N ALA A 146 7.52 -7.26 -2.48
CA ALA A 146 6.69 -6.43 -3.35
C ALA A 146 7.50 -5.57 -4.33
N GLY A 147 8.81 -5.37 -4.08
CA GLY A 147 9.70 -4.63 -5.00
C GLY A 147 10.38 -3.40 -4.37
N PHE A 148 10.26 -3.18 -3.07
CA PHE A 148 11.13 -2.25 -2.38
C PHE A 148 12.55 -2.81 -2.27
N ILE A 149 13.51 -1.93 -2.12
CA ILE A 149 14.88 -2.24 -1.71
C ILE A 149 15.24 -1.39 -0.48
N GLN A 150 16.16 -1.88 0.35
CA GLN A 150 16.70 -1.10 1.45
C GLN A 150 17.64 -0.01 0.94
N THR A 151 17.61 1.13 1.60
CA THR A 151 18.61 2.20 1.38
C THR A 151 19.74 2.08 2.40
N ALA A 152 20.74 2.95 2.30
CA ALA A 152 21.78 3.08 3.33
C ALA A 152 21.28 3.72 4.64
N HIS A 153 20.04 4.22 4.65
CA HIS A 153 19.43 4.86 5.82
C HIS A 153 18.49 3.87 6.52
N GLU A 154 18.64 3.81 7.83
CA GLU A 154 17.85 2.90 8.67
C GLU A 154 16.35 3.12 8.46
N HIS A 155 15.61 2.01 8.30
CA HIS A 155 14.16 1.96 8.07
C HIS A 155 13.64 2.57 6.76
N ILE A 156 14.47 3.28 5.97
CA ILE A 156 14.04 3.84 4.69
C ILE A 156 14.21 2.80 3.59
N ILE A 157 13.09 2.50 2.93
CA ILE A 157 13.02 1.61 1.78
C ILE A 157 12.52 2.37 0.55
N VAL A 158 12.90 1.93 -0.65
CA VAL A 158 12.53 2.59 -1.91
C VAL A 158 12.21 1.60 -3.01
N ASN A 159 11.21 1.90 -3.81
CA ASN A 159 10.95 1.23 -5.09
C ASN A 159 11.23 2.23 -6.22
N TRP A 160 12.30 1.97 -6.98
CA TRP A 160 12.66 2.72 -8.18
C TRP A 160 11.95 2.10 -9.38
N HIS A 161 10.75 2.52 -9.68
CA HIS A 161 9.99 1.97 -10.80
C HIS A 161 10.31 2.63 -12.15
N LYS A 162 11.07 3.74 -12.14
CA LYS A 162 11.61 4.39 -13.34
C LYS A 162 13.13 4.28 -13.37
N PRO A 163 13.74 4.23 -14.58
CA PRO A 163 15.19 4.31 -14.72
C PRO A 163 15.67 5.72 -14.42
N LEU A 164 16.30 5.92 -13.27
CA LEU A 164 16.84 7.20 -12.83
C LEU A 164 18.36 7.14 -12.71
N GLN A 165 19.02 8.26 -13.00
CA GLN A 165 20.46 8.41 -12.75
C GLN A 165 20.77 8.41 -11.25
N ASP A 166 21.97 7.93 -10.86
CA ASP A 166 22.34 7.75 -9.45
C ASP A 166 22.40 9.05 -8.67
N ASN A 167 22.81 10.17 -9.30
CA ASN A 167 22.78 11.49 -8.65
C ASN A 167 21.34 11.91 -8.30
N PHE A 168 20.38 11.61 -9.17
CA PHE A 168 18.97 11.91 -8.93
C PHE A 168 18.38 11.02 -7.84
N LYS A 169 18.70 9.72 -7.86
CA LYS A 169 18.32 8.79 -6.79
C LYS A 169 18.84 9.25 -5.43
N ARG A 170 20.10 9.69 -5.37
CA ARG A 170 20.69 10.23 -4.12
C ARG A 170 19.96 11.49 -3.65
N ALA A 171 19.64 12.41 -4.55
CA ALA A 171 18.91 13.63 -4.21
C ALA A 171 17.50 13.33 -3.66
N LEU A 172 16.75 12.44 -4.32
CA LEU A 172 15.42 12.00 -3.84
C LEU A 172 15.50 11.31 -2.48
N THR A 173 16.49 10.43 -2.28
CA THR A 173 16.69 9.76 -1.00
C THR A 173 17.02 10.77 0.10
N ALA A 174 17.92 11.70 -0.13
CA ALA A 174 18.28 12.74 0.83
C ALA A 174 17.07 13.62 1.20
N LYS A 175 16.24 13.98 0.21
CA LYS A 175 14.99 14.73 0.41
C LYS A 175 14.01 13.98 1.33
N VAL A 176 13.84 12.67 1.15
CA VAL A 176 12.95 11.85 1.98
C VAL A 176 13.52 11.65 3.39
N VAL A 177 14.83 11.39 3.49
CA VAL A 177 15.52 11.27 4.80
C VAL A 177 15.38 12.54 5.63
N ALA A 178 15.48 13.71 5.02
CA ALA A 178 15.32 15.00 5.69
C ALA A 178 13.91 15.24 6.24
N LEU A 179 12.90 14.54 5.74
CA LEU A 179 11.52 14.61 6.25
C LEU A 179 11.39 13.93 7.64
N GLY A 180 12.23 12.95 7.95
CA GLY A 180 12.12 12.13 9.15
C GLY A 180 11.13 10.97 9.01
N LYS A 181 10.44 10.60 10.10
CA LYS A 181 9.41 9.55 10.08
C LYS A 181 8.15 10.06 9.41
N PHE A 182 7.55 9.23 8.59
CA PHE A 182 6.29 9.48 7.89
C PHE A 182 5.41 8.23 7.86
#